data_5d4d2b5037ee9b8bb0d04da551cf97d8
#
_entry.id   5d4d2b5037ee9b8bb0d04da551cf97d8
#
_cell.length_a   1.000
_cell.length_b   1.000
_cell.length_c   1.000
_cell.angle_alpha   90.00
_cell.angle_beta   90.00
_cell.angle_gamma   90.00
#
_symmetry.space_group_name_H-M   'P 1'
#
loop_
_entity.id
_entity.type
_entity.pdbx_description
1 polymer ?
#
loop_
_entity_poly.entity_id
_entity_poly.type
_entity_poly.pdbx_seq_one_letter_code
_entity_poly.pdbx_strand_id
1 'polypeptide(L)'
;AITAFSNMKFIQYDIPVSAVINVKLTKELYANASLGLALQNKPSSVGIITNPQGKHEFLHQGVVDIHKKMSFDLISSVGFEYRTKKSGVFYLGGSARVAMAPVFLLVAKHRYVNDSQVVFGNVNGSYLSVDFKYFLPYKRARNLIFKPGPIE
;
A
#
# COMPACT_ATOMS: atom_id res chain seq x y z
N ALA A 1 -11.43 33.56 -2.56
CA ALA A 1 -10.37 32.54 -2.36
C ALA A 1 -10.24 31.75 -3.65
N ILE A 2 -9.01 31.58 -4.15
CA ILE A 2 -8.72 30.75 -5.34
C ILE A 2 -8.24 29.40 -4.80
N THR A 3 -8.88 28.33 -5.24
CA THR A 3 -8.53 26.98 -4.82
C THR A 3 -8.08 26.19 -6.04
N ALA A 4 -6.90 25.58 -5.97
CA ALA A 4 -6.40 24.69 -7.00
C ALA A 4 -6.35 23.26 -6.47
N PHE A 5 -6.85 22.32 -7.26
CA PHE A 5 -6.79 20.88 -6.95
C PHE A 5 -5.93 20.20 -8.01
N SER A 6 -5.08 19.30 -7.58
CA SER A 6 -4.32 18.45 -8.48
C SER A 6 -4.38 17.00 -8.05
N ASN A 7 -4.49 16.09 -9.00
CA ASN A 7 -4.51 14.67 -8.78
C ASN A 7 -3.19 14.07 -9.29
N MET A 8 -2.29 13.71 -8.37
CA MET A 8 -1.00 13.11 -8.71
C MET A 8 -1.11 11.59 -8.64
N LYS A 9 -0.74 10.90 -9.71
CA LYS A 9 -0.70 9.44 -9.78
C LYS A 9 0.75 8.98 -9.84
N PHE A 10 1.07 7.94 -9.08
CA PHE A 10 2.38 7.30 -9.08
C PHE A 10 2.26 5.80 -8.88
N ILE A 11 3.31 5.07 -9.27
CA ILE A 11 3.42 3.63 -9.07
C ILE A 11 4.57 3.38 -8.11
N GLN A 12 4.34 2.57 -7.09
CA GLN A 12 5.31 2.15 -6.09
C GLN A 12 5.35 0.63 -6.06
N TYR A 13 6.53 0.07 -5.90
CA TYR A 13 6.74 -1.37 -5.78
C TYR A 13 7.21 -1.71 -4.38
N ASP A 14 6.61 -2.74 -3.79
CA ASP A 14 6.93 -3.22 -2.46
C ASP A 14 7.24 -4.71 -2.48
N ILE A 15 8.25 -5.11 -1.72
CA ILE A 15 8.59 -6.51 -1.46
C ILE A 15 8.45 -6.74 0.06
N PRO A 16 7.32 -7.28 0.52
CA PRO A 16 7.11 -7.56 1.93
C PRO A 16 7.76 -8.89 2.33
N VAL A 17 8.41 -8.91 3.49
CA VAL A 17 8.92 -10.11 4.17
C VAL A 17 8.47 -10.06 5.60
N SER A 18 7.71 -11.07 6.06
CA SER A 18 7.17 -11.12 7.41
C SER A 18 7.25 -12.50 8.03
N ALA A 19 7.46 -12.56 9.33
CA ALA A 19 7.26 -13.75 10.14
C ALA A 19 5.81 -13.79 10.62
N VAL A 20 5.21 -14.98 10.59
CA VAL A 20 3.82 -15.21 11.00
C VAL A 20 3.78 -16.23 12.12
N ILE A 21 3.06 -15.92 13.19
CA ILE A 21 2.78 -16.82 14.29
C ILE A 21 1.29 -17.18 14.23
N ASN A 22 1.00 -18.48 14.29
CA ASN A 22 -0.36 -19.00 14.34
C ASN A 22 -0.58 -19.72 15.65
N VAL A 23 -1.59 -19.30 16.40
CA VAL A 23 -2.01 -19.92 17.66
C VAL A 23 -3.37 -20.59 17.48
N LYS A 24 -3.45 -21.87 17.73
CA LYS A 24 -4.71 -22.62 17.68
C LYS A 24 -5.54 -22.33 18.93
N LEU A 25 -6.72 -21.74 18.76
CA LEU A 25 -7.66 -21.44 19.83
C LEU A 25 -8.68 -22.57 20.02
N THR A 26 -9.23 -23.08 18.91
CA THR A 26 -10.16 -24.20 18.91
C THR A 26 -9.83 -25.18 17.76
N LYS A 27 -10.68 -26.19 17.54
CA LYS A 27 -10.48 -27.13 16.41
C LYS A 27 -10.49 -26.44 15.05
N GLU A 28 -11.19 -25.33 14.92
CA GLU A 28 -11.42 -24.62 13.65
C GLU A 28 -10.97 -23.16 13.67
N LEU A 29 -10.73 -22.57 14.86
CA LEU A 29 -10.37 -21.18 15.03
C LEU A 29 -8.89 -21.04 15.39
N TYR A 30 -8.18 -20.19 14.65
CA TYR A 30 -6.78 -19.82 14.87
C TYR A 30 -6.67 -18.31 14.98
N ALA A 31 -5.87 -17.83 15.92
CA ALA A 31 -5.39 -16.46 15.93
C ALA A 31 -4.05 -16.42 15.22
N ASN A 32 -3.81 -15.37 14.45
CA ASN A 32 -2.52 -15.14 13.85
C ASN A 32 -2.04 -13.71 14.11
N ALA A 33 -0.73 -13.57 14.19
CA ALA A 33 -0.05 -12.29 14.23
C ALA A 33 1.17 -12.34 13.31
N SER A 34 1.44 -11.25 12.64
CA SER A 34 2.64 -11.13 11.82
C SER A 34 3.38 -9.84 12.11
N LEU A 35 4.69 -9.91 11.95
CA LEU A 35 5.58 -8.74 12.00
C LEU A 35 6.63 -8.90 10.91
N GLY A 36 6.94 -7.82 10.21
CA GLY A 36 7.89 -7.86 9.10
C GLY A 36 8.32 -6.50 8.61
N LEU A 37 9.11 -6.54 7.55
CA LEU A 37 9.60 -5.37 6.84
C LEU A 37 9.16 -5.44 5.38
N ALA A 38 8.80 -4.30 4.81
CA ALA A 38 8.58 -4.15 3.38
C ALA A 38 9.70 -3.31 2.78
N LEU A 39 10.43 -3.88 1.83
CA LEU A 39 11.37 -3.12 1.01
C LEU A 39 10.56 -2.36 -0.04
N GLN A 40 10.66 -1.05 0.01
CA GLN A 40 9.91 -0.14 -0.84
C GLN A 40 10.82 0.47 -1.90
N ASN A 41 10.41 0.44 -3.15
CA ASN A 41 11.01 1.23 -4.22
C ASN A 41 10.09 2.43 -4.50
N LYS A 42 10.61 3.63 -4.22
CA LYS A 42 9.86 4.89 -4.34
C LYS A 42 9.62 5.27 -5.80
N PRO A 43 8.51 5.92 -6.08
CA PRO A 43 8.19 6.38 -7.43
C PRO A 43 9.18 7.43 -7.91
N SER A 44 9.14 7.72 -9.21
CA SER A 44 9.81 8.88 -9.77
C SER A 44 9.12 10.17 -9.32
N SER A 45 9.84 11.28 -9.34
CA SER A 45 9.25 12.59 -9.10
C SER A 45 8.09 12.86 -10.07
N VAL A 46 6.99 13.39 -9.55
CA VAL A 46 5.80 13.73 -10.31
C VAL A 46 5.46 15.19 -10.09
N GLY A 47 4.98 15.86 -11.12
CA GLY A 47 4.61 17.27 -11.02
C GLY A 47 3.43 17.60 -11.93
N ILE A 48 2.59 18.50 -11.46
CA ILE A 48 1.47 19.06 -12.23
C ILE A 48 1.50 20.56 -12.10
N ILE A 49 1.45 21.25 -13.24
CA ILE A 49 1.31 22.70 -13.30
C ILE A 49 -0.14 22.97 -13.70
N THR A 50 -0.83 23.75 -12.89
CA THR A 50 -2.17 24.23 -13.20
C THR A 50 -2.19 25.75 -13.24
N ASN A 51 -2.77 26.30 -14.29
CA ASN A 51 -2.92 27.73 -14.47
C ASN A 51 -4.43 28.07 -14.59
N PRO A 52 -5.17 28.06 -13.47
CA PRO A 52 -6.62 28.15 -13.51
C PRO A 52 -7.16 29.51 -13.98
N GLN A 53 -6.39 30.58 -13.91
CA GLN A 53 -6.86 31.96 -14.23
C GLN A 53 -5.78 32.89 -14.81
N GLY A 54 -4.93 32.41 -15.66
CA GLY A 54 -3.99 33.24 -16.45
C GLY A 54 -2.93 34.07 -15.68
N LYS A 55 -3.26 34.58 -14.49
CA LYS A 55 -2.38 35.36 -13.61
C LYS A 55 -1.88 34.56 -12.40
N HIS A 56 -2.53 33.45 -12.08
CA HIS A 56 -2.19 32.57 -10.97
C HIS A 56 -1.63 31.26 -11.52
N GLU A 57 -0.42 30.96 -11.17
CA GLU A 57 0.23 29.69 -11.49
C GLU A 57 0.38 28.86 -10.22
N PHE A 58 -0.10 27.61 -10.25
CA PHE A 58 0.05 26.65 -9.17
C PHE A 58 0.89 25.48 -9.67
N LEU A 59 2.00 25.23 -9.03
CA LEU A 59 2.83 24.05 -9.23
C LEU A 59 2.69 23.14 -8.02
N HIS A 60 2.23 21.92 -8.23
CA HIS A 60 2.27 20.85 -7.26
C HIS A 60 3.27 19.79 -7.73
N GLN A 61 4.31 19.57 -6.97
CA GLN A 61 5.36 18.62 -7.31
C GLN A 61 5.65 17.69 -6.14
N GLY A 62 5.62 16.39 -6.40
CA GLY A 62 6.17 15.37 -5.51
C GLY A 62 7.62 15.08 -5.88
N VAL A 63 8.56 15.47 -5.02
CA VAL A 63 9.99 15.26 -5.25
C VAL A 63 10.45 14.04 -4.47
N VAL A 64 11.06 13.08 -5.17
CA VAL A 64 11.70 11.91 -4.58
C VAL A 64 13.21 12.14 -4.57
N ASP A 65 13.81 11.98 -3.39
CA ASP A 65 15.26 12.01 -3.26
C ASP A 65 15.87 10.83 -4.01
N ILE A 66 16.69 11.13 -5.02
CA ILE A 66 17.34 10.14 -5.89
C ILE A 66 18.23 9.18 -5.08
N HIS A 67 18.85 9.67 -4.01
CA HIS A 67 19.72 8.87 -3.14
C HIS A 67 18.92 8.00 -2.15
N LYS A 68 17.61 8.24 -1.99
CA LYS A 68 16.73 7.53 -1.06
C LYS A 68 15.57 6.84 -1.78
N LYS A 69 15.80 6.35 -3.00
CA LYS A 69 14.77 5.63 -3.77
C LYS A 69 14.30 4.34 -3.10
N MET A 70 15.15 3.71 -2.30
CA MET A 70 14.80 2.53 -1.54
C MET A 70 14.64 2.89 -0.06
N SER A 71 13.60 2.38 0.56
CA SER A 71 13.34 2.52 1.99
C SER A 71 12.68 1.25 2.52
N PHE A 72 12.66 1.14 3.86
CA PHE A 72 11.97 0.05 4.54
C PHE A 72 10.77 0.60 5.29
N ASP A 73 9.71 -0.20 5.34
CA ASP A 73 8.55 0.07 6.18
C ASP A 73 8.35 -1.10 7.13
N LEU A 74 7.89 -0.81 8.34
CA LEU A 74 7.45 -1.82 9.27
C LEU A 74 6.03 -2.23 8.92
N ILE A 75 5.79 -3.53 8.80
CA ILE A 75 4.47 -4.09 8.54
C ILE A 75 4.09 -5.05 9.66
N SER A 76 2.84 -5.00 10.08
CA SER A 76 2.29 -5.90 11.09
C SER A 76 0.85 -6.26 10.77
N SER A 77 0.41 -7.43 11.19
CA SER A 77 -1.01 -7.79 11.13
C SER A 77 -1.41 -8.67 12.30
N VAL A 78 -2.68 -8.58 12.68
CA VAL A 78 -3.33 -9.48 13.63
C VAL A 78 -4.67 -9.88 13.08
N GLY A 79 -5.08 -11.13 13.32
CA GLY A 79 -6.37 -11.59 12.83
C GLY A 79 -6.74 -12.99 13.31
N PHE A 80 -7.89 -13.42 12.83
CA PHE A 80 -8.44 -14.73 13.12
C PHE A 80 -8.71 -15.46 11.82
N GLU A 81 -8.36 -16.76 11.81
CA GLU A 81 -8.69 -17.67 10.74
C GLU A 81 -9.71 -18.69 11.23
N TYR A 82 -10.81 -18.80 10.52
CA TYR A 82 -11.80 -19.86 10.72
C TYR A 82 -11.64 -20.91 9.61
N ARG A 83 -11.11 -22.08 9.97
CA ARG A 83 -10.78 -23.17 9.05
C ARG A 83 -11.88 -24.20 9.03
N THR A 84 -12.58 -24.32 7.92
CA THR A 84 -13.62 -25.33 7.73
C THR A 84 -13.12 -26.46 6.83
N LYS A 85 -13.56 -27.70 7.12
CA LYS A 85 -13.16 -28.87 6.31
C LYS A 85 -13.71 -28.85 4.88
N LYS A 86 -14.87 -28.21 4.66
CA LYS A 86 -15.59 -28.24 3.38
C LYS A 86 -15.58 -26.91 2.65
N SER A 87 -15.66 -25.80 3.37
CA SER A 87 -15.92 -24.46 2.82
C SER A 87 -14.66 -23.59 2.68
N GLY A 88 -13.48 -24.10 3.09
CA GLY A 88 -12.22 -23.35 3.00
C GLY A 88 -11.87 -22.60 4.28
N VAL A 89 -11.02 -21.59 4.15
CA VAL A 89 -10.51 -20.80 5.28
C VAL A 89 -10.94 -19.34 5.11
N PHE A 90 -11.56 -18.82 6.13
CA PHE A 90 -11.95 -17.41 6.23
C PHE A 90 -10.99 -16.71 7.18
N TYR A 91 -10.44 -15.59 6.75
CA TYR A 91 -9.59 -14.73 7.56
C TYR A 91 -10.23 -13.36 7.70
N LEU A 92 -10.26 -12.87 8.92
CA LEU A 92 -10.62 -11.49 9.25
C LEU A 92 -9.55 -10.93 10.16
N GLY A 93 -9.01 -9.77 9.81
CA GLY A 93 -7.94 -9.16 10.59
C GLY A 93 -7.77 -7.68 10.30
N GLY A 94 -6.78 -7.11 10.95
CA GLY A 94 -6.29 -5.76 10.68
C GLY A 94 -4.81 -5.80 10.39
N SER A 95 -4.35 -4.91 9.54
CA SER A 95 -2.94 -4.70 9.28
C SER A 95 -2.55 -3.23 9.44
N ALA A 96 -1.30 -3.03 9.82
CA ALA A 96 -0.69 -1.72 9.98
C ALA A 96 0.61 -1.65 9.18
N ARG A 97 0.85 -0.51 8.59
CA ARG A 97 2.12 -0.16 7.95
C ARG A 97 2.61 1.16 8.52
N VAL A 98 3.86 1.18 8.95
CA VAL A 98 4.53 2.38 9.44
C VAL A 98 5.70 2.67 8.50
N ALA A 99 5.59 3.75 7.75
CA ALA A 99 6.63 4.20 6.83
C ALA A 99 7.81 4.78 7.63
N MET A 100 9.00 4.24 7.42
CA MET A 100 10.24 4.72 8.05
C MET A 100 10.80 5.99 7.37
N ALA A 101 10.34 6.27 6.15
CA ALA A 101 10.72 7.47 5.41
C ALA A 101 9.53 7.99 4.59
N PRO A 102 9.43 9.29 4.35
CA PRO A 102 8.39 9.85 3.51
C PRO A 102 8.48 9.29 2.09
N VAL A 103 7.33 9.07 1.45
CA VAL A 103 7.25 8.60 0.06
C VAL A 103 7.83 9.64 -0.87
N PHE A 104 7.41 10.90 -0.68
CA PHE A 104 7.96 12.05 -1.39
C PHE A 104 7.77 13.34 -0.57
N LEU A 105 8.54 14.36 -0.92
CA LEU A 105 8.37 15.72 -0.45
C LEU A 105 7.40 16.43 -1.40
N LEU A 106 6.26 16.85 -0.89
CA LEU A 106 5.32 17.68 -1.62
C LEU A 106 5.83 19.13 -1.61
N VAL A 107 5.99 19.70 -2.80
CA VAL A 107 6.28 21.12 -3.01
C VAL A 107 5.06 21.75 -3.66
N ALA A 108 4.42 22.67 -2.97
CA ALA A 108 3.32 23.45 -3.52
C ALA A 108 3.81 24.89 -3.69
N LYS A 109 3.86 25.34 -4.93
CA LYS A 109 4.27 26.72 -5.28
C LYS A 109 3.08 27.47 -5.88
N HIS A 110 2.79 28.62 -5.32
CA HIS A 110 1.85 29.58 -5.87
C HIS A 110 2.61 30.80 -6.36
N ARG A 111 2.39 31.19 -7.58
CA ARG A 111 2.96 32.41 -8.20
C ARG A 111 1.82 33.29 -8.65
N TYR A 112 1.91 34.57 -8.28
CA TYR A 112 1.00 35.62 -8.73
C TYR A 112 1.79 36.86 -9.09
N VAL A 113 1.83 37.21 -10.39
CA VAL A 113 2.61 38.34 -10.93
C VAL A 113 4.07 38.31 -10.44
N ASN A 114 4.42 39.13 -9.44
CA ASN A 114 5.77 39.22 -8.87
C ASN A 114 5.92 38.58 -7.49
N ASP A 115 4.86 37.99 -6.94
CA ASP A 115 4.88 37.29 -5.65
C ASP A 115 4.87 35.78 -5.84
N SER A 116 5.70 35.10 -5.06
CA SER A 116 5.73 33.63 -5.07
C SER A 116 5.82 33.06 -3.66
N GLN A 117 4.91 32.16 -3.33
CA GLN A 117 4.88 31.46 -2.07
C GLN A 117 5.16 29.97 -2.31
N VAL A 118 5.98 29.36 -1.46
CA VAL A 118 6.32 27.95 -1.54
C VAL A 118 6.05 27.30 -0.20
N VAL A 119 5.31 26.18 -0.23
CA VAL A 119 5.00 25.37 0.94
C VAL A 119 5.54 23.97 0.72
N PHE A 120 6.14 23.40 1.75
CA PHE A 120 6.69 22.04 1.76
C PHE A 120 5.92 21.16 2.71
N GLY A 121 5.71 19.90 2.33
CA GLY A 121 5.08 18.89 3.15
C GLY A 121 5.64 17.50 2.87
N ASN A 122 5.77 16.69 3.92
CA ASN A 122 6.14 15.29 3.76
C ASN A 122 4.88 14.44 3.58
N VAL A 123 4.86 13.57 2.56
CA VAL A 123 3.81 12.59 2.35
C VAL A 123 4.30 11.23 2.82
N ASN A 124 3.68 10.73 3.88
CA ASN A 124 3.98 9.43 4.47
C ASN A 124 3.05 8.34 3.91
N GLY A 125 3.59 7.13 3.77
CA GLY A 125 2.84 5.96 3.32
C GLY A 125 2.29 5.09 4.46
N SER A 126 2.18 5.62 5.68
CA SER A 126 1.64 4.87 6.82
C SER A 126 0.13 4.72 6.72
N TYR A 127 -0.38 3.53 7.03
CA TYR A 127 -1.82 3.27 7.03
C TYR A 127 -2.21 2.13 7.99
N LEU A 128 -3.50 2.10 8.29
CA LEU A 128 -4.19 0.98 8.93
C LEU A 128 -5.24 0.44 7.96
N SER A 129 -5.41 -0.88 7.90
CA SER A 129 -6.43 -1.51 7.08
C SER A 129 -7.14 -2.64 7.81
N VAL A 130 -8.33 -2.96 7.34
CA VAL A 130 -9.07 -4.15 7.72
C VAL A 130 -9.00 -5.12 6.55
N ASP A 131 -8.62 -6.35 6.85
CA ASP A 131 -8.37 -7.38 5.85
C ASP A 131 -9.40 -8.49 5.96
N PHE A 132 -10.03 -8.82 4.85
CA PHE A 132 -10.84 -10.02 4.71
C PHE A 132 -10.24 -10.89 3.61
N LYS A 133 -9.93 -12.17 3.91
CA LYS A 133 -9.37 -13.12 2.94
C LYS A 133 -10.15 -14.42 2.98
N TYR A 134 -10.39 -14.99 1.81
CA TYR A 134 -11.00 -16.29 1.67
C TYR A 134 -10.09 -17.21 0.86
N PHE A 135 -9.74 -18.35 1.45
CA PHE A 135 -8.92 -19.36 0.80
C PHE A 135 -9.78 -20.56 0.44
N LEU A 136 -9.77 -20.92 -0.83
CA LEU A 136 -10.51 -22.06 -1.36
C LEU A 136 -10.01 -23.38 -0.76
N PRO A 137 -10.89 -24.37 -0.52
CA PRO A 137 -10.46 -25.66 0.00
C PRO A 137 -9.59 -26.42 -1.02
N TYR A 138 -8.47 -26.95 -0.56
CA TYR A 138 -7.46 -27.63 -1.39
C TYR A 138 -8.02 -28.72 -2.31
N LYS A 139 -9.03 -29.49 -1.87
CA LYS A 139 -9.64 -30.54 -2.69
C LYS A 139 -10.33 -30.01 -3.96
N ARG A 140 -10.92 -28.79 -3.89
CA ARG A 140 -11.51 -28.14 -5.06
C ARG A 140 -10.46 -27.65 -6.04
N ALA A 141 -9.37 -27.08 -5.55
CA ALA A 141 -8.26 -26.63 -6.38
C ALA A 141 -7.60 -27.79 -7.13
N ARG A 142 -7.41 -28.94 -6.49
CA ARG A 142 -6.82 -30.14 -7.13
C ARG A 142 -7.69 -30.69 -8.25
N ASN A 143 -9.02 -30.70 -8.08
CA ASN A 143 -9.94 -31.17 -9.12
C ASN A 143 -10.07 -30.21 -10.33
N LEU A 144 -9.73 -28.93 -10.13
CA LEU A 144 -9.73 -27.94 -11.21
C LEU A 144 -8.43 -27.95 -12.01
N ILE A 145 -7.29 -28.31 -11.39
CA ILE A 145 -5.96 -28.20 -11.99
C ILE A 145 -5.52 -29.52 -12.64
N PHE A 146 -5.95 -30.69 -12.14
CA PHE A 146 -5.53 -31.99 -12.65
C PHE A 146 -6.73 -32.91 -12.95
N LYS A 147 -7.31 -32.75 -14.12
CA LYS A 147 -7.84 -33.91 -14.85
C LYS A 147 -6.67 -34.47 -15.69
N PRO A 148 -6.11 -35.64 -15.33
CA PRO A 148 -5.23 -36.29 -16.27
C PRO A 148 -6.06 -36.59 -17.52
N GLY A 149 -5.68 -36.03 -18.67
CA GLY A 149 -6.23 -36.42 -19.93
C GLY A 149 -5.89 -37.91 -20.18
N PRO A 150 -6.68 -38.61 -21.00
CA PRO A 150 -6.33 -39.98 -21.39
C PRO A 150 -4.94 -39.95 -22.06
N ILE A 151 -4.04 -40.75 -21.49
CA ILE A 151 -2.75 -41.03 -22.13
C ILE A 151 -3.09 -42.10 -23.19
N GLU A 152 -3.22 -41.71 -24.46
CA GLU A 152 -3.16 -42.62 -25.60
C GLU A 152 -1.71 -42.92 -25.97
#